data_ca937a5ed9f31b851d356c3bcf458d8d
#
_entry.id   ca937a5ed9f31b851d356c3bcf458d8d
#
_cell.length_a   1.000
_cell.length_b   1.000
_cell.length_c   1.000
_cell.angle_alpha   90.00
_cell.angle_beta   90.00
_cell.angle_gamma   90.00
#
_symmetry.space_group_name_H-M   'P 1'
#
loop_
_entity.id
_entity.type
_entity.pdbx_description
1 polymer ?
#
loop_
_entity_poly.entity_id
_entity_poly.type
_entity_poly.pdbx_seq_one_letter_code
_entity_poly.pdbx_strand_id
1 'polypeptide(L)'
;MILTDSIVKLKVATDTQQKTVEPIVDANVDNGVIVYSDEWHAYNNLKFNYDHSIVNHSVKEYVNGIIHTNGIESFWSILKRGYIGVYHYMSKEHLHRYCVEFADTYNNKQMSGVEKFDIALRQVSSARITYDTLTNKK
;
A
#
# COMPACT_ATOMS: atom_id res chain seq x y z
N MET A 1 3.30 0.34 -3.36
CA MET A 1 2.75 -0.41 -2.22
C MET A 1 3.83 -1.29 -1.63
N ILE A 2 3.92 -1.35 -0.33
CA ILE A 2 4.86 -2.20 0.42
C ILE A 2 4.04 -3.09 1.34
N LEU A 3 4.38 -4.37 1.42
CA LEU A 3 3.80 -5.33 2.35
C LEU A 3 4.93 -5.87 3.25
N THR A 4 4.81 -5.64 4.55
CA THR A 4 5.74 -6.12 5.57
C THR A 4 4.94 -6.79 6.69
N ASP A 5 5.27 -8.02 7.07
CA ASP A 5 4.58 -8.76 8.16
C ASP A 5 3.05 -8.72 8.05
N SER A 6 2.51 -8.86 6.84
CA SER A 6 1.08 -8.74 6.52
C SER A 6 0.48 -7.33 6.66
N ILE A 7 1.30 -6.31 6.94
CA ILE A 7 0.87 -4.90 6.97
C ILE A 7 1.13 -4.25 5.62
N VAL A 8 0.09 -3.67 5.05
CA VAL A 8 0.16 -2.92 3.79
C VAL A 8 0.41 -1.45 4.08
N LYS A 9 1.44 -0.90 3.43
CA LYS A 9 1.70 0.54 3.38
C LYS A 9 1.51 1.03 1.94
N LEU A 10 0.71 2.06 1.77
CA LEU A 10 0.46 2.69 0.48
C LEU A 10 1.04 4.11 0.45
N LYS A 11 1.65 4.44 -0.67
CA LYS A 11 2.10 5.79 -0.96
C LYS A 11 1.68 6.17 -2.37
N VAL A 12 1.06 7.34 -2.52
CA VAL A 12 0.79 7.93 -3.84
C VAL A 12 2.09 8.55 -4.32
N ALA A 13 2.57 8.10 -5.46
CA ALA A 13 3.75 8.64 -6.13
C ALA A 13 3.33 9.50 -7.32
N THR A 14 4.12 10.49 -7.66
CA THR A 14 3.88 11.38 -8.82
C THR A 14 4.12 10.67 -10.15
N ASP A 15 5.06 9.74 -10.13
CA ASP A 15 5.43 8.90 -11.26
C ASP A 15 5.99 7.55 -10.77
N THR A 16 6.30 6.66 -11.70
CA THR A 16 6.86 5.33 -11.41
C THR A 16 8.37 5.25 -11.74
N GLN A 17 9.06 6.39 -11.82
CA GLN A 17 10.48 6.39 -12.09
C GLN A 17 11.27 5.92 -10.86
N GLN A 18 12.41 5.32 -11.11
CA GLN A 18 13.32 4.82 -10.09
C GLN A 18 13.64 5.88 -9.02
N LYS A 19 14.02 7.09 -9.43
CA LYS A 19 14.33 8.23 -8.54
C LYS A 19 13.20 8.63 -7.59
N THR A 20 11.94 8.29 -7.93
CA THR A 20 10.75 8.55 -7.11
C THR A 20 10.44 7.37 -6.21
N VAL A 21 10.67 6.15 -6.69
CA VAL A 21 10.32 4.91 -5.98
C VAL A 21 11.36 4.54 -4.92
N GLU A 22 12.67 4.63 -5.24
CA GLU A 22 13.74 4.25 -4.30
C GLU A 22 13.65 4.96 -2.94
N PRO A 23 13.53 6.30 -2.86
CA PRO A 23 13.43 6.97 -1.57
C PRO A 23 12.20 6.55 -0.75
N ILE A 24 11.12 6.14 -1.43
CA ILE A 24 9.92 5.63 -0.76
C ILE A 24 10.19 4.25 -0.15
N VAL A 25 10.94 3.40 -0.84
CA VAL A 25 11.34 2.09 -0.30
C VAL A 25 12.29 2.29 0.87
N ASP A 26 13.35 3.07 0.70
CA ASP A 26 14.36 3.33 1.72
C ASP A 26 13.78 3.95 3.01
N ALA A 27 12.74 4.75 2.90
CA ALA A 27 12.05 5.34 4.06
C ALA A 27 11.11 4.36 4.80
N ASN A 28 10.82 3.20 4.25
CA ASN A 28 9.81 2.28 4.79
C ASN A 28 10.29 0.84 4.99
N VAL A 29 11.50 0.52 4.54
CA VAL A 29 12.09 -0.82 4.59
C VAL A 29 13.47 -0.72 5.23
N ASP A 30 13.73 -1.53 6.24
CA ASP A 30 15.02 -1.56 6.90
C ASP A 30 16.10 -2.18 6.00
N ASN A 31 17.34 -1.70 6.12
CA ASN A 31 18.46 -2.23 5.35
C ASN A 31 18.73 -3.71 5.70
N GLY A 32 19.09 -4.48 4.69
CA GLY A 32 19.47 -5.88 4.86
C GLY A 32 18.31 -6.87 4.96
N VAL A 33 17.06 -6.40 4.81
CA VAL A 33 15.90 -7.31 4.67
C VAL A 33 15.78 -7.80 3.23
N ILE A 34 15.10 -8.94 3.07
CA ILE A 34 14.79 -9.48 1.75
C ILE A 34 13.62 -8.69 1.16
N VAL A 35 13.81 -8.14 -0.04
CA VAL A 35 12.78 -7.41 -0.78
C VAL A 35 12.39 -8.19 -2.03
N TYR A 36 11.11 -8.39 -2.20
CA TYR A 36 10.55 -9.00 -3.40
C TYR A 36 9.80 -7.95 -4.23
N SER A 37 10.11 -7.86 -5.52
CA SER A 37 9.39 -6.99 -6.45
C SER A 37 8.96 -7.75 -7.69
N ASP A 38 8.12 -7.10 -8.50
CA ASP A 38 7.86 -7.53 -9.88
C ASP A 38 9.05 -7.16 -10.80
N GLU A 39 8.90 -7.47 -12.09
CA GLU A 39 9.92 -7.24 -13.12
C GLU A 39 10.10 -5.76 -13.52
N TRP A 40 9.43 -4.81 -12.83
CA TRP A 40 9.50 -3.41 -13.22
C TRP A 40 10.90 -2.83 -13.01
N HIS A 41 11.46 -2.23 -14.06
CA HIS A 41 12.84 -1.73 -14.09
C HIS A 41 13.17 -0.69 -13.02
N ALA A 42 12.18 0.01 -12.46
CA ALA A 42 12.39 0.98 -11.39
C ALA A 42 12.93 0.35 -10.09
N TYR A 43 12.87 -0.97 -9.95
CA TYR A 43 13.36 -1.71 -8.79
C TYR A 43 14.78 -2.27 -8.96
N ASN A 44 15.41 -2.09 -10.13
CA ASN A 44 16.71 -2.71 -10.43
C ASN A 44 17.84 -2.33 -9.47
N ASN A 45 17.80 -1.13 -8.89
CA ASN A 45 18.83 -0.67 -7.98
C ASN A 45 18.62 -1.12 -6.52
N LEU A 46 17.46 -1.66 -6.17
CA LEU A 46 17.20 -2.17 -4.82
C LEU A 46 18.22 -3.25 -4.41
N LYS A 47 18.79 -3.98 -5.36
CA LYS A 47 19.83 -4.98 -5.14
C LYS A 47 21.12 -4.43 -4.49
N PHE A 48 21.33 -3.11 -4.48
CA PHE A 48 22.52 -2.52 -3.85
C PHE A 48 22.34 -2.34 -2.33
N ASN A 49 21.11 -2.15 -1.87
CA ASN A 49 20.80 -1.88 -0.46
C ASN A 49 20.08 -3.04 0.23
N TYR A 50 19.48 -3.95 -0.56
CA TYR A 50 18.63 -5.05 -0.07
C TYR A 50 19.02 -6.39 -0.71
N ASP A 51 18.70 -7.49 -0.04
CA ASP A 51 18.67 -8.81 -0.68
C ASP A 51 17.43 -8.88 -1.58
N HIS A 52 17.60 -8.43 -2.83
CA HIS A 52 16.49 -8.19 -3.76
C HIS A 52 16.29 -9.38 -4.69
N SER A 53 15.08 -9.93 -4.68
CA SER A 53 14.64 -10.98 -5.57
C SER A 53 13.44 -10.53 -6.42
N ILE A 54 13.50 -10.83 -7.71
CA ILE A 54 12.44 -10.49 -8.67
C ILE A 54 11.53 -11.70 -8.84
N VAL A 55 10.22 -11.48 -8.71
CA VAL A 55 9.19 -12.48 -8.97
C VAL A 55 8.67 -12.31 -10.39
N ASN A 56 8.88 -13.33 -11.21
CA ASN A 56 8.46 -13.31 -12.60
C ASN A 56 7.05 -13.88 -12.76
N HIS A 57 6.07 -13.00 -12.95
CA HIS A 57 4.66 -13.37 -13.13
C HIS A 57 4.39 -14.03 -14.50
N SER A 58 5.24 -13.81 -15.51
CA SER A 58 5.04 -14.32 -16.87
C SER A 58 5.24 -15.84 -16.98
N VAL A 59 6.02 -16.44 -16.06
CA VAL A 59 6.26 -17.91 -15.99
C VAL A 59 5.35 -18.63 -14.98
N LYS A 60 4.30 -17.98 -14.44
CA LYS A 60 3.39 -18.53 -13.42
C LYS A 60 4.13 -19.05 -12.16
N GLU A 61 5.29 -18.49 -11.84
CA GLU A 61 5.96 -18.71 -10.57
C GLU A 61 5.23 -17.91 -9.49
N TYR A 62 4.12 -18.47 -8.98
CA TYR A 62 3.37 -17.87 -7.86
C TYR A 62 4.00 -18.18 -6.50
N VAL A 63 4.92 -19.13 -6.47
CA VAL A 63 5.58 -19.60 -5.24
C VAL A 63 6.99 -20.05 -5.57
N ASN A 64 8.00 -19.28 -5.19
CA ASN A 64 9.36 -19.76 -5.10
C ASN A 64 9.72 -19.90 -3.62
N GLY A 65 9.41 -21.08 -3.03
CA GLY A 65 9.63 -21.37 -1.61
C GLY A 65 8.68 -20.61 -0.68
N ILE A 66 9.21 -19.72 0.15
CA ILE A 66 8.47 -18.95 1.20
C ILE A 66 7.88 -17.63 0.64
N ILE A 67 8.10 -17.32 -0.65
CA ILE A 67 7.73 -16.05 -1.27
C ILE A 67 6.24 -16.03 -1.60
N HIS A 68 5.48 -15.24 -0.87
CA HIS A 68 4.06 -15.06 -1.11
C HIS A 68 3.75 -13.66 -1.65
N THR A 69 3.62 -13.49 -2.98
CA THR A 69 3.03 -12.28 -3.58
C THR A 69 1.51 -12.20 -3.38
N ASN A 70 0.90 -13.28 -2.89
CA ASN A 70 -0.55 -13.41 -2.68
C ASN A 70 -1.14 -12.28 -1.81
N GLY A 71 -0.41 -11.76 -0.84
CA GLY A 71 -0.87 -10.64 0.00
C GLY A 71 -1.06 -9.35 -0.81
N ILE A 72 -0.11 -9.04 -1.67
CA ILE A 72 -0.15 -7.87 -2.56
C ILE A 72 -1.28 -8.00 -3.59
N GLU A 73 -1.39 -9.17 -4.22
CA GLU A 73 -2.47 -9.44 -5.19
C GLU A 73 -3.85 -9.39 -4.55
N SER A 74 -4.00 -9.95 -3.36
CA SER A 74 -5.23 -9.89 -2.58
C SER A 74 -5.63 -8.45 -2.26
N PHE A 75 -4.67 -7.62 -1.83
CA PHE A 75 -4.91 -6.20 -1.58
C PHE A 75 -5.36 -5.46 -2.84
N TRP A 76 -4.66 -5.63 -3.98
CA TRP A 76 -5.04 -5.01 -5.24
C TRP A 76 -6.43 -5.44 -5.73
N SER A 77 -6.78 -6.70 -5.50
CA SER A 77 -8.12 -7.21 -5.80
C SER A 77 -9.21 -6.49 -4.99
N ILE A 78 -8.97 -6.25 -3.70
CA ILE A 78 -9.89 -5.51 -2.83
C ILE A 78 -10.03 -4.06 -3.29
N LEU A 79 -8.90 -3.38 -3.56
CA LEU A 79 -8.89 -2.00 -4.03
C LEU A 79 -9.66 -1.85 -5.36
N LYS A 80 -9.42 -2.75 -6.32
CA LYS A 80 -10.12 -2.74 -7.62
C LYS A 80 -11.62 -2.94 -7.45
N ARG A 81 -12.05 -3.87 -6.60
CA ARG A 81 -13.48 -4.08 -6.32
C ARG A 81 -14.11 -2.86 -5.66
N GLY A 82 -13.42 -2.21 -4.72
CA GLY A 82 -13.89 -0.98 -4.09
C GLY A 82 -13.99 0.17 -5.10
N TYR A 83 -12.99 0.33 -5.96
CA TYR A 83 -13.02 1.33 -7.02
C TYR A 83 -14.22 1.15 -7.97
N ILE A 84 -14.44 -0.06 -8.47
CA ILE A 84 -15.50 -0.34 -9.45
C ILE A 84 -16.88 -0.38 -8.78
N GLY A 85 -17.01 -1.03 -7.61
CA GLY A 85 -18.31 -1.34 -7.00
C GLY A 85 -18.82 -0.33 -6.00
N VAL A 86 -17.95 0.53 -5.44
CA VAL A 86 -18.33 1.49 -4.39
C VAL A 86 -18.12 2.92 -4.84
N TYR A 87 -16.87 3.27 -5.20
CA TYR A 87 -16.53 4.66 -5.48
C TYR A 87 -16.76 5.08 -6.93
N HIS A 88 -16.69 4.14 -7.88
CA HIS A 88 -16.78 4.36 -9.33
C HIS A 88 -15.74 5.35 -9.90
N TYR A 89 -15.26 6.29 -9.08
CA TYR A 89 -14.26 7.29 -9.42
C TYR A 89 -13.49 7.73 -8.16
N MET A 90 -12.18 7.85 -8.28
CA MET A 90 -11.28 8.39 -7.24
C MET A 90 -10.48 9.54 -7.84
N SER A 91 -10.65 10.76 -7.32
CA SER A 91 -9.89 11.91 -7.81
C SER A 91 -8.43 11.84 -7.39
N LYS A 92 -7.54 12.44 -8.18
CA LYS A 92 -6.10 12.49 -7.88
C LYS A 92 -5.81 13.23 -6.57
N GLU A 93 -6.54 14.32 -6.32
CA GLU A 93 -6.41 15.18 -5.15
C GLU A 93 -6.69 14.43 -3.85
N HIS A 94 -7.61 13.48 -3.91
CA HIS A 94 -8.05 12.71 -2.74
C HIS A 94 -7.57 11.25 -2.74
N LEU A 95 -6.79 10.84 -3.74
CA LEU A 95 -6.33 9.46 -3.88
C LEU A 95 -5.64 8.94 -2.61
N HIS A 96 -4.85 9.79 -1.93
CA HIS A 96 -4.19 9.43 -0.67
C HIS A 96 -5.17 9.02 0.43
N ARG A 97 -6.38 9.60 0.49
CA ARG A 97 -7.42 9.27 1.48
C ARG A 97 -7.98 7.89 1.24
N TYR A 98 -8.31 7.56 -0.02
CA TYR A 98 -8.74 6.21 -0.39
C TYR A 98 -7.66 5.17 -0.10
N CYS A 99 -6.40 5.50 -0.41
CA CYS A 99 -5.28 4.62 -0.08
C CYS A 99 -5.19 4.31 1.42
N VAL A 100 -5.34 5.33 2.28
CA VAL A 100 -5.33 5.15 3.74
C VAL A 100 -6.51 4.28 4.17
N GLU A 101 -7.71 4.53 3.70
CA GLU A 101 -8.91 3.76 4.03
C GLU A 101 -8.77 2.28 3.66
N PHE A 102 -8.31 1.98 2.43
CA PHE A 102 -8.12 0.60 2.00
C PHE A 102 -7.00 -0.10 2.78
N ALA A 103 -5.89 0.61 3.07
CA ALA A 103 -4.80 0.06 3.86
C ALA A 103 -5.27 -0.25 5.29
N ASP A 104 -5.99 0.68 5.93
CA ASP A 104 -6.53 0.49 7.27
C ASP A 104 -7.51 -0.69 7.32
N THR A 105 -8.44 -0.75 6.38
CA THR A 105 -9.40 -1.85 6.26
C THR A 105 -8.71 -3.21 6.09
N TYR A 106 -7.67 -3.26 5.26
CA TYR A 106 -6.90 -4.49 5.02
C TYR A 106 -6.09 -4.90 6.25
N ASN A 107 -5.38 -3.95 6.86
CA ASN A 107 -4.52 -4.20 8.01
C ASN A 107 -5.31 -4.65 9.24
N ASN A 108 -6.54 -4.15 9.39
CA ASN A 108 -7.43 -4.49 10.49
C ASN A 108 -8.42 -5.63 10.16
N LYS A 109 -8.21 -6.37 9.06
CA LYS A 109 -9.17 -7.40 8.59
C LYS A 109 -9.46 -8.52 9.60
N GLN A 110 -8.53 -8.80 10.50
CA GLN A 110 -8.68 -9.83 11.54
C GLN A 110 -9.46 -9.34 12.77
N MET A 111 -9.65 -8.03 12.92
CA MET A 111 -10.34 -7.44 14.05
C MET A 111 -11.85 -7.56 13.89
N SER A 112 -12.55 -7.74 15.02
CA SER A 112 -14.01 -7.68 15.07
C SER A 112 -14.53 -6.27 14.76
N GLY A 113 -15.82 -6.16 14.42
CA GLY A 113 -16.47 -4.87 14.18
C GLY A 113 -16.41 -3.93 15.39
N VAL A 114 -16.50 -4.46 16.60
CA VAL A 114 -16.42 -3.68 17.85
C VAL A 114 -15.02 -3.09 18.04
N GLU A 115 -13.97 -3.90 17.87
CA GLU A 115 -12.59 -3.45 17.99
C GLU A 115 -12.26 -2.34 16.96
N LYS A 116 -12.71 -2.51 15.71
CA LYS A 116 -12.55 -1.48 14.67
C LYS A 116 -13.24 -0.17 15.04
N PHE A 117 -14.45 -0.27 15.59
CA PHE A 117 -15.22 0.89 16.02
C PHE A 117 -14.52 1.63 17.18
N ASP A 118 -14.01 0.90 18.17
CA ASP A 118 -13.29 1.48 19.31
C ASP A 118 -12.01 2.20 18.87
N ILE A 119 -11.26 1.62 17.93
CA ILE A 119 -10.07 2.26 17.34
C ILE A 119 -10.47 3.54 16.61
N ALA A 120 -11.51 3.50 15.79
CA ALA A 120 -11.99 4.67 15.07
C ALA A 120 -12.41 5.81 16.03
N LEU A 121 -13.13 5.48 17.09
CA LEU A 121 -13.53 6.46 18.11
C LEU A 121 -12.34 7.13 18.79
N ARG A 122 -11.30 6.37 19.13
CA ARG A 122 -10.08 6.93 19.75
C ARG A 122 -9.34 7.87 18.79
N GLN A 123 -9.36 7.59 17.50
CA GLN A 123 -8.72 8.44 16.49
C GLN A 123 -9.50 9.74 16.23
N VAL A 124 -10.84 9.69 16.25
CA VAL A 124 -11.69 10.87 16.03
C VAL A 124 -11.52 11.92 17.12
N SER A 125 -11.25 11.52 18.36
CA SER A 125 -11.11 12.46 19.49
C SER A 125 -9.93 13.43 19.34
N SER A 126 -8.95 13.12 18.51
CA SER A 126 -7.72 13.91 18.30
C SER A 126 -7.70 14.70 16.99
N ALA A 127 -8.67 14.51 16.07
CA ALA A 127 -8.66 15.12 14.76
C ALA A 127 -9.98 15.85 14.44
N ARG A 128 -9.87 17.15 14.14
CA ARG A 128 -11.01 17.93 13.62
C ARG A 128 -10.81 18.19 12.14
N ILE A 129 -11.75 17.73 11.31
CA ILE A 129 -11.79 18.05 9.88
C ILE A 129 -12.85 19.14 9.69
N THR A 130 -12.46 20.28 9.13
CA THR A 130 -13.37 21.33 8.68
C THR A 130 -13.68 21.14 7.21
N TYR A 131 -14.78 21.74 6.72
CA TYR A 131 -15.13 21.73 5.31
C TYR A 131 -14.01 22.29 4.43
N ASP A 132 -13.39 23.40 4.84
CA ASP A 132 -12.30 24.02 4.10
C ASP A 132 -11.06 23.11 4.01
N THR A 133 -10.74 22.42 5.11
CA THR A 133 -9.66 21.41 5.10
C THR A 133 -9.99 20.23 4.19
N LEU A 134 -11.26 19.81 4.15
CA LEU A 134 -11.72 18.68 3.35
C LEU A 134 -11.69 19.02 1.85
N THR A 135 -12.07 20.24 1.48
CA THR A 135 -12.21 20.67 0.07
C THR A 135 -10.94 21.32 -0.49
N ASN A 136 -9.89 21.50 0.32
CA ASN A 136 -8.66 22.22 -0.07
C ASN A 136 -8.95 23.62 -0.65
N LYS A 137 -10.06 24.26 -0.28
CA LYS A 137 -10.30 25.66 -0.64
C LYS A 137 -9.35 26.52 0.18
N LYS A 138 -8.27 26.98 -0.45
CA LYS A 138 -7.46 28.13 0.00
C LYS A 138 -8.15 29.41 -0.42
#